data_c1070e7a34986c3a9ea760720274169c
#
_entry.id   c1070e7a34986c3a9ea760720274169c
#
_cell.length_a   1.000
_cell.length_b   1.000
_cell.length_c   1.000
_cell.angle_alpha   90.00
_cell.angle_beta   90.00
_cell.angle_gamma   90.00
#
_symmetry.space_group_name_H-M   'P 1'
#
loop_
_entity.id
_entity.type
_entity.pdbx_description
1 polymer ?
#
loop_
_entity_poly.entity_id
_entity_poly.type
_entity_poly.pdbx_seq_one_letter_code
_entity_poly.pdbx_strand_id
1 'polypeptide(L)'
;MANGVPAGLLYSKEHEWVKLDGDVATVGITDYAQSSLGDIVYVELPRVGAELTQFGSIGVVESVKAVSDIFTPVGGEVVGINDGLDADPAAVNRDPYGDGWFFKTKLADPGELKTTLLTPEQYEQLIAEA
;
A
#
# COMPACT_ATOMS: atom_id res chain seq x y z
N MET A 1 7.68 13.61 -11.50
CA MET A 1 8.44 12.37 -11.56
C MET A 1 7.59 11.27 -12.15
N ALA A 2 8.15 10.59 -13.10
CA ALA A 2 7.42 9.52 -13.76
C ALA A 2 7.01 8.42 -12.79
N ASN A 3 7.77 8.22 -11.71
CA ASN A 3 7.50 7.18 -10.73
C ASN A 3 6.51 7.60 -9.65
N GLY A 4 6.00 8.81 -9.71
CA GLY A 4 5.07 9.29 -8.70
C GLY A 4 3.77 8.51 -8.67
N VAL A 5 3.19 8.24 -9.85
CA VAL A 5 1.93 7.48 -9.98
C VAL A 5 2.07 6.51 -11.15
N PRO A 6 2.64 5.31 -10.92
CA PRO A 6 2.81 4.34 -11.99
C PRO A 6 1.51 3.90 -12.64
N ALA A 7 1.55 3.70 -13.93
CA ALA A 7 0.45 3.09 -14.67
C ALA A 7 0.35 1.60 -14.32
N GLY A 8 -0.83 1.02 -14.50
CA GLY A 8 -1.03 -0.41 -14.27
C GLY A 8 -1.35 -0.78 -12.83
N LEU A 9 -1.38 0.20 -11.93
CA LEU A 9 -1.75 -0.02 -10.53
C LEU A 9 -3.11 0.60 -10.25
N LEU A 10 -3.70 0.21 -9.12
CA LEU A 10 -4.88 0.88 -8.57
C LEU A 10 -4.46 1.57 -7.27
N TYR A 11 -5.25 2.54 -6.83
CA TYR A 11 -4.87 3.37 -5.69
C TYR A 11 -6.05 3.59 -4.76
N SER A 12 -5.76 3.80 -3.47
CA SER A 12 -6.79 4.18 -2.50
C SER A 12 -6.66 5.66 -2.15
N LYS A 13 -7.72 6.20 -1.55
CA LYS A 13 -7.71 7.59 -1.07
C LYS A 13 -6.76 7.78 0.11
N GLU A 14 -6.36 6.69 0.75
CA GLU A 14 -5.42 6.72 1.89
C GLU A 14 -3.99 6.54 1.42
N HIS A 15 -3.76 6.60 0.11
CA HIS A 15 -2.41 6.58 -0.48
C HIS A 15 -1.72 5.22 -0.42
N GLU A 16 -2.49 4.15 -0.57
CA GLU A 16 -1.94 2.83 -0.82
C GLU A 16 -2.10 2.46 -2.28
N TRP A 17 -1.18 1.65 -2.79
CA TRP A 17 -1.27 1.14 -4.16
C TRP A 17 -1.54 -0.35 -4.15
N VAL A 18 -2.12 -0.83 -5.24
CA VAL A 18 -2.46 -2.24 -5.43
C VAL A 18 -1.96 -2.70 -6.78
N LYS A 19 -1.19 -3.78 -6.78
CA LYS A 19 -0.76 -4.45 -8.01
C LYS A 19 -1.45 -5.80 -8.07
N LEU A 20 -2.23 -6.03 -9.11
CA LEU A 20 -2.97 -7.27 -9.27
C LEU A 20 -2.17 -8.30 -10.05
N ASP A 21 -2.21 -9.54 -9.59
CA ASP A 21 -1.62 -10.69 -10.28
C ASP A 21 -2.61 -11.84 -10.10
N GLY A 22 -3.54 -11.97 -11.05
CA GLY A 22 -4.65 -12.89 -10.90
C GLY A 22 -5.55 -12.46 -9.76
N ASP A 23 -5.76 -13.34 -8.79
CA ASP A 23 -6.56 -13.04 -7.60
C ASP A 23 -5.73 -12.65 -6.38
N VAL A 24 -4.43 -12.39 -6.58
CA VAL A 24 -3.53 -11.94 -5.52
C VAL A 24 -3.17 -10.47 -5.75
N ALA A 25 -3.31 -9.67 -4.71
CA ALA A 25 -2.97 -8.25 -4.75
C ALA A 25 -1.74 -8.00 -3.89
N THR A 26 -0.74 -7.30 -4.44
CA THR A 26 0.39 -6.78 -3.68
C THR A 26 0.08 -5.33 -3.31
N VAL A 27 0.32 -4.96 -2.06
CA VAL A 27 -0.05 -3.65 -1.51
C VAL A 27 1.16 -2.97 -0.90
N GLY A 28 1.24 -1.67 -1.08
CA GLY A 28 2.23 -0.83 -0.43
C GLY A 28 1.70 0.59 -0.36
N ILE A 29 2.53 1.53 0.11
CA ILE A 29 2.15 2.95 0.11
C ILE A 29 2.80 3.65 -1.07
N THR A 30 2.16 4.74 -1.53
CA THR A 30 2.60 5.46 -2.72
C THR A 30 3.83 6.32 -2.43
N ASP A 31 4.46 6.78 -3.51
CA ASP A 31 5.56 7.73 -3.40
C ASP A 31 5.11 9.00 -2.68
N TYR A 32 3.91 9.47 -2.97
CA TYR A 32 3.33 10.63 -2.28
C TYR A 32 3.27 10.39 -0.76
N ALA A 33 2.82 9.21 -0.35
CA ALA A 33 2.68 8.89 1.07
C ALA A 33 4.04 8.85 1.78
N GLN A 34 5.03 8.17 1.19
CA GLN A 34 6.34 8.10 1.83
C GLN A 34 7.02 9.46 1.86
N SER A 35 6.79 10.29 0.85
CA SER A 35 7.36 11.64 0.82
C SER A 35 6.76 12.52 1.92
N SER A 36 5.46 12.38 2.15
CA SER A 36 4.78 13.12 3.21
C SER A 36 5.21 12.67 4.60
N LEU A 37 5.47 11.37 4.78
CA LEU A 37 5.87 10.83 6.07
C LEU A 37 7.32 11.13 6.40
N GLY A 38 8.20 11.17 5.40
CA GLY A 38 9.63 11.29 5.61
C GLY A 38 10.26 9.93 5.87
N ASP A 39 11.44 9.91 6.48
CA ASP A 39 12.22 8.68 6.66
C ASP A 39 11.46 7.66 7.50
N ILE A 40 11.17 6.51 6.91
CA ILE A 40 10.45 5.43 7.56
C ILE A 40 11.42 4.66 8.45
N VAL A 41 11.05 4.46 9.71
CA VAL A 41 11.90 3.80 10.70
C VAL A 41 11.30 2.51 11.24
N TYR A 42 10.00 2.27 11.03
CA TYR A 42 9.34 1.06 11.52
C TYR A 42 8.05 0.81 10.72
N VAL A 43 7.79 -0.46 10.41
CA VAL A 43 6.55 -0.87 9.74
C VAL A 43 6.01 -2.07 10.49
N GLU A 44 4.76 -1.99 10.92
CA GLU A 44 4.05 -3.13 11.52
C GLU A 44 3.09 -3.68 10.47
N LEU A 45 3.27 -4.94 10.09
CA LEU A 45 2.51 -5.59 9.03
C LEU A 45 1.49 -6.57 9.61
N PRO A 46 0.44 -6.92 8.85
CA PRO A 46 -0.48 -7.97 9.29
C PRO A 46 0.22 -9.33 9.28
N ARG A 47 -0.43 -10.33 9.88
CA ARG A 47 0.10 -11.69 9.88
C ARG A 47 -0.36 -12.45 8.64
N VAL A 48 0.49 -13.34 8.14
CA VAL A 48 0.07 -14.31 7.12
C VAL A 48 -1.09 -15.13 7.69
N GLY A 49 -2.15 -15.27 6.90
CA GLY A 49 -3.38 -15.96 7.32
C GLY A 49 -4.45 -15.05 7.89
N ALA A 50 -4.12 -13.78 8.16
CA ALA A 50 -5.11 -12.84 8.67
C ALA A 50 -6.18 -12.54 7.61
N GLU A 51 -7.43 -12.39 8.06
CA GLU A 51 -8.53 -11.99 7.19
C GLU A 51 -8.69 -10.49 7.28
N LEU A 52 -8.64 -9.83 6.12
CA LEU A 52 -8.72 -8.37 6.05
C LEU A 52 -10.06 -7.94 5.49
N THR A 53 -10.57 -6.83 6.04
CA THR A 53 -11.75 -6.15 5.51
C THR A 53 -11.27 -4.91 4.78
N GLN A 54 -11.76 -4.70 3.56
CA GLN A 54 -11.37 -3.55 2.75
C GLN A 54 -11.52 -2.25 3.56
N PHE A 55 -10.49 -1.42 3.48
CA PHE A 55 -10.36 -0.12 4.17
C PHE A 55 -10.24 -0.21 5.69
N GLY A 56 -10.09 -1.41 6.24
CA GLY A 56 -9.79 -1.56 7.67
C GLY A 56 -8.34 -1.27 7.97
N SER A 57 -8.05 -0.88 9.22
CA SER A 57 -6.68 -0.66 9.69
C SER A 57 -6.02 -2.01 9.95
N ILE A 58 -4.80 -2.21 9.44
CA ILE A 58 -4.13 -3.52 9.51
C ILE A 58 -2.72 -3.46 10.05
N GLY A 59 -2.23 -2.27 10.35
CA GLY A 59 -0.87 -2.08 10.84
C GLY A 59 -0.53 -0.62 10.93
N VAL A 60 0.75 -0.32 11.14
CA VAL A 60 1.21 1.06 11.22
C VAL A 60 2.53 1.23 10.47
N VAL A 61 2.77 2.45 10.02
CA VAL A 61 4.06 2.87 9.51
C VAL A 61 4.53 4.07 10.33
N GLU A 62 5.76 4.01 10.83
CA GLU A 62 6.33 5.08 11.64
C GLU A 62 7.48 5.71 10.92
N SER A 63 7.51 7.04 10.93
CA SER A 63 8.61 7.81 10.40
C SER A 63 9.26 8.59 11.55
N VAL A 64 10.34 9.31 11.23
CA VAL A 64 11.02 10.15 12.23
C VAL A 64 10.12 11.25 12.78
N LYS A 65 9.01 11.57 12.12
CA LYS A 65 8.14 12.68 12.53
C LYS A 65 6.69 12.30 12.77
N ALA A 66 6.26 11.08 12.43
CA ALA A 66 4.85 10.73 12.49
C ALA A 66 4.61 9.23 12.61
N VAL A 67 3.42 8.87 13.07
CA VAL A 67 2.92 7.49 13.07
C VAL A 67 1.62 7.51 12.31
N SER A 68 1.43 6.59 11.36
CA SER A 68 0.24 6.54 10.53
C SER A 68 -0.29 5.11 10.44
N ASP A 69 -1.60 4.95 10.55
CA ASP A 69 -2.23 3.65 10.31
C ASP A 69 -2.11 3.26 8.84
N ILE A 70 -1.94 1.96 8.60
CA ILE A 70 -2.04 1.40 7.26
C ILE A 70 -3.46 0.86 7.10
N PHE A 71 -4.19 1.37 6.11
CA PHE A 71 -5.52 0.88 5.77
C PHE A 71 -5.40 0.01 4.54
N THR A 72 -5.98 -1.19 4.59
CA THR A 72 -5.87 -2.08 3.44
C THR A 72 -6.85 -1.66 2.35
N PRO A 73 -6.37 -1.48 1.11
CA PRO A 73 -7.28 -1.16 0.00
C PRO A 73 -8.05 -2.38 -0.50
N VAL A 74 -7.75 -3.57 0.01
CA VAL A 74 -8.36 -4.82 -0.46
C VAL A 74 -8.78 -5.69 0.72
N GLY A 75 -9.82 -6.52 0.50
CA GLY A 75 -10.23 -7.52 1.48
C GLY A 75 -9.80 -8.91 1.03
N GLY A 76 -9.58 -9.79 1.99
CA GLY A 76 -9.21 -11.17 1.74
C GLY A 76 -8.20 -11.67 2.75
N GLU A 77 -7.52 -12.75 2.39
CA GLU A 77 -6.57 -13.41 3.27
C GLU A 77 -5.14 -13.00 2.94
N VAL A 78 -4.36 -12.62 3.95
CA VAL A 78 -2.95 -12.30 3.78
C VAL A 78 -2.18 -13.59 3.46
N VAL A 79 -1.52 -13.62 2.32
CA VAL A 79 -0.75 -14.80 1.87
C VAL A 79 0.76 -14.55 1.85
N GLY A 80 1.19 -13.33 2.08
CA GLY A 80 2.61 -12.99 2.16
C GLY A 80 2.83 -11.63 2.77
N ILE A 81 3.97 -11.45 3.41
CA ILE A 81 4.40 -10.16 3.95
C ILE A 81 5.85 -9.93 3.58
N ASN A 82 6.25 -8.67 3.54
CA ASN A 82 7.62 -8.30 3.22
C ASN A 82 8.47 -8.23 4.49
N ASP A 83 8.99 -9.37 4.90
CA ASP A 83 9.80 -9.48 6.12
C ASP A 83 11.04 -8.60 6.09
N GLY A 84 11.53 -8.25 4.90
CA GLY A 84 12.72 -7.41 4.76
C GLY A 84 12.57 -6.03 5.36
N LEU A 85 11.32 -5.57 5.54
CA LEU A 85 11.08 -4.24 6.11
C LEU A 85 11.42 -4.16 7.60
N ASP A 86 11.48 -5.29 8.31
CA ASP A 86 11.91 -5.29 9.71
C ASP A 86 13.37 -4.83 9.83
N ALA A 87 14.22 -5.31 8.94
CA ALA A 87 15.64 -4.97 8.97
C ALA A 87 15.93 -3.68 8.20
N ASP A 88 15.09 -3.33 7.21
CA ASP A 88 15.34 -2.20 6.32
C ASP A 88 14.05 -1.46 5.99
N PRO A 89 13.47 -0.77 6.97
CA PRO A 89 12.24 0.00 6.70
C PRO A 89 12.44 1.12 5.69
N ALA A 90 13.66 1.60 5.52
CA ALA A 90 13.96 2.66 4.55
C ALA A 90 13.76 2.21 3.09
N ALA A 91 13.59 0.91 2.84
CA ALA A 91 13.24 0.43 1.50
C ALA A 91 11.93 1.07 1.02
N VAL A 92 11.02 1.39 1.93
CA VAL A 92 9.76 2.07 1.57
C VAL A 92 10.04 3.43 0.93
N ASN A 93 11.04 4.14 1.45
CA ASN A 93 11.42 5.45 0.89
C ASN A 93 12.15 5.31 -0.43
N ARG A 94 13.05 4.32 -0.53
CA ARG A 94 13.89 4.16 -1.72
C ARG A 94 13.12 3.63 -2.93
N ASP A 95 12.18 2.70 -2.67
CA ASP A 95 11.51 1.98 -3.74
C ASP A 95 10.10 1.57 -3.30
N PRO A 96 9.19 2.56 -3.15
CA PRO A 96 7.86 2.28 -2.61
C PRO A 96 7.03 1.35 -3.46
N TYR A 97 7.28 1.28 -4.76
CA TYR A 97 6.52 0.44 -5.68
C TYR A 97 7.22 -0.89 -5.98
N GLY A 98 8.39 -1.13 -5.42
CA GLY A 98 9.16 -2.35 -5.61
C GLY A 98 9.53 -2.96 -4.27
N ASP A 99 10.80 -2.84 -3.88
CA ASP A 99 11.31 -3.48 -2.66
C ASP A 99 10.58 -3.04 -1.39
N GLY A 100 9.90 -1.91 -1.42
CA GLY A 100 9.15 -1.38 -0.28
C GLY A 100 7.71 -1.87 -0.17
N TRP A 101 7.31 -2.92 -0.89
CA TRP A 101 5.96 -3.46 -0.78
C TRP A 101 5.69 -3.98 0.64
N PHE A 102 4.42 -4.00 1.04
CA PHE A 102 4.03 -4.36 2.41
C PHE A 102 3.54 -5.79 2.54
N PHE A 103 2.47 -6.15 1.84
CA PHE A 103 1.87 -7.48 1.99
C PHE A 103 1.15 -7.90 0.71
N LYS A 104 0.83 -9.19 0.64
CA LYS A 104 0.05 -9.76 -0.47
C LYS A 104 -1.20 -10.40 0.10
N THR A 105 -2.31 -10.21 -0.60
CA THR A 105 -3.63 -10.67 -0.17
C THR A 105 -4.28 -11.46 -1.29
N LYS A 106 -4.81 -12.64 -0.96
CA LYS A 106 -5.69 -13.35 -1.88
C LYS A 106 -7.06 -12.71 -1.77
N LEU A 107 -7.56 -12.15 -2.87
CA LEU A 107 -8.77 -11.33 -2.87
C LEU A 107 -10.01 -12.16 -2.61
N ALA A 108 -10.88 -11.66 -1.72
CA ALA A 108 -12.17 -12.27 -1.47
C ALA A 108 -13.14 -11.99 -2.62
N ASP A 109 -13.04 -10.77 -3.20
CA ASP A 109 -13.90 -10.36 -4.32
C ASP A 109 -13.11 -9.48 -5.28
N PRO A 110 -12.41 -10.10 -6.25
CA PRO A 110 -11.58 -9.33 -7.18
C PRO A 110 -12.34 -8.28 -7.98
N GLY A 111 -13.62 -8.51 -8.27
CA GLY A 111 -14.42 -7.56 -9.05
C GLY A 111 -14.72 -6.27 -8.34
N GLU A 112 -14.67 -6.28 -7.01
CA GLU A 112 -14.99 -5.11 -6.20
C GLU A 112 -13.99 -3.97 -6.40
N LEU A 113 -12.75 -4.29 -6.75
CA LEU A 113 -11.67 -3.29 -6.78
C LEU A 113 -11.88 -2.24 -7.84
N LYS A 114 -12.49 -2.60 -8.96
CA LYS A 114 -12.68 -1.65 -10.06
C LYS A 114 -13.65 -0.53 -9.73
N THR A 115 -14.54 -0.77 -8.77
CA THR A 115 -15.56 0.22 -8.39
C THR A 115 -15.17 1.02 -7.15
N THR A 116 -14.22 0.53 -6.37
CA THR A 116 -13.89 1.12 -5.08
C THR A 116 -12.52 1.78 -5.04
N LEU A 117 -11.63 1.45 -5.97
CA LEU A 117 -10.29 2.01 -6.02
C LEU A 117 -10.14 2.97 -7.19
N LEU A 118 -9.09 3.78 -7.13
CA LEU A 118 -8.84 4.84 -8.09
C LEU A 118 -7.89 4.35 -9.19
N THR A 119 -8.12 4.83 -10.42
CA THR A 119 -7.16 4.66 -11.51
C THR A 119 -5.97 5.59 -11.26
N PRO A 120 -4.84 5.38 -11.98
CA PRO A 120 -3.71 6.32 -11.85
C PRO A 120 -4.11 7.77 -12.11
N GLU A 121 -4.94 8.01 -13.11
CA GLU A 121 -5.37 9.36 -13.46
C GLU A 121 -6.21 9.99 -12.35
N GLN A 122 -7.11 9.20 -11.76
CA GLN A 122 -7.94 9.67 -10.65
C GLN A 122 -7.09 9.97 -9.42
N TYR A 123 -6.10 9.14 -9.17
CA TYR A 123 -5.22 9.34 -8.03
C TYR A 123 -4.33 10.57 -8.23
N GLU A 124 -3.80 10.77 -9.44
CA GLU A 124 -3.02 11.96 -9.75
C GLU A 124 -3.81 13.22 -9.48
N GLN A 125 -5.10 13.22 -9.83
CA GLN A 125 -5.96 14.36 -9.57
C GLN A 125 -6.17 14.57 -8.08
N LEU A 126 -6.32 13.49 -7.33
CA LEU A 126 -6.50 13.57 -5.88
C LEU A 126 -5.30 14.25 -5.21
N ILE A 127 -4.08 13.84 -5.55
CA ILE A 127 -2.89 14.41 -4.92
C ILE A 127 -2.58 15.81 -5.43
N ALA A 128 -3.01 16.14 -6.64
CA ALA A 128 -2.83 17.50 -7.18
C ALA A 128 -3.66 18.52 -6.43
N GLU A 129 -4.78 18.08 -5.83
CA GLU A 129 -5.68 18.94 -5.06
C GLU A 129 -5.35 18.99 -3.57
N ALA A 130 -4.39 18.19 -3.16
CA ALA A 130 -4.02 18.07 -1.75
C ALA A 130 -3.17 19.26 -1.26
#